data_f0649c2879f68b6dd69e66e8507f6720
#
_entry.id   f0649c2879f68b6dd69e66e8507f6720
#
_cell.length_a   1.000
_cell.length_b   1.000
_cell.length_c   1.000
_cell.angle_alpha   90.00
_cell.angle_beta   90.00
_cell.angle_gamma   90.00
#
_symmetry.space_group_name_H-M   'P 1'
#
loop_
_entity.id
_entity.type
_entity.pdbx_description
1 polymer ?
#
loop_
_entity_poly.entity_id
_entity_poly.type
_entity_poly.pdbx_seq_one_letter_code
_entity_poly.pdbx_strand_id
1 'polypeptide(L)'
;METKLYKFSGAGNDFVVIDGREGDVSAFRELARIEALCKEFKTDGLMILTVAEPVEATGGPVLRQAQGPVGELAEPQGPAVDFTMEFYNPDGSGGMMCGNGGRCIVAFADYLGIRPAHRPALRQAQGPGSEQVPELVEGPAEYLFRAPDGLHTGEILERPDGSTGSPTDRWIVRIKMIDVQGITPMLGGLFLNTGTRHFVKFVDDVEKVDIDTEGKALRWDPAFAPVGTNVNFVHVAPDGLHVRTFEKGVEGETLACGTGLTASAIAAYQISRLRPAGSARNDKTDVISTKAEGRVEKSYRLRARQDWLSVNFTPGADEKFTDVYLTGPARLVAVF
;
A
#
# COMPACT_ATOMS: atom_id res chain seq x y z
N MET A 1 8.90 -31.31 -8.15
CA MET A 1 8.37 -31.01 -6.82
C MET A 1 7.00 -30.37 -7.00
N GLU A 2 6.05 -30.68 -6.15
CA GLU A 2 4.73 -30.05 -6.19
C GLU A 2 4.87 -28.60 -5.71
N THR A 3 4.30 -27.64 -6.46
CA THR A 3 4.38 -26.21 -6.10
C THR A 3 3.52 -25.94 -4.87
N LYS A 4 4.12 -25.45 -3.81
CA LYS A 4 3.41 -25.06 -2.59
C LYS A 4 2.58 -23.80 -2.84
N LEU A 5 1.35 -23.82 -2.34
CA LEU A 5 0.48 -22.64 -2.34
C LEU A 5 0.40 -22.07 -0.93
N TYR A 6 0.46 -20.76 -0.84
CA TYR A 6 0.36 -20.04 0.42
C TYR A 6 -0.88 -19.16 0.40
N LYS A 7 -1.54 -19.00 1.53
CA LYS A 7 -2.61 -18.03 1.70
C LYS A 7 -2.15 -16.93 2.64
N PHE A 8 -2.11 -15.69 2.14
CA PHE A 8 -1.82 -14.50 2.93
C PHE A 8 -3.05 -13.61 3.04
N SER A 9 -3.19 -12.92 4.18
CA SER A 9 -4.24 -11.95 4.44
C SER A 9 -3.64 -10.58 4.77
N GLY A 10 -4.14 -9.54 4.10
CA GLY A 10 -3.74 -8.14 4.31
C GLY A 10 -4.94 -7.26 4.63
N ALA A 11 -5.26 -7.08 5.92
CA ALA A 11 -6.41 -6.28 6.38
C ALA A 11 -7.76 -6.74 5.80
N GLY A 12 -7.97 -8.06 5.75
CA GLY A 12 -9.22 -8.68 5.30
C GLY A 12 -9.27 -9.06 3.82
N ASN A 13 -8.32 -8.62 2.99
CA ASN A 13 -8.15 -9.18 1.65
C ASN A 13 -7.20 -10.38 1.69
N ASP A 14 -7.65 -11.49 1.16
CA ASP A 14 -6.93 -12.75 1.12
C ASP A 14 -6.37 -13.02 -0.28
N PHE A 15 -5.16 -13.57 -0.34
CA PHE A 15 -4.48 -13.86 -1.60
C PHE A 15 -3.88 -15.26 -1.60
N VAL A 16 -4.00 -15.97 -2.73
CA VAL A 16 -3.11 -17.11 -3.02
C VAL A 16 -1.76 -16.53 -3.41
N VAL A 17 -0.69 -17.00 -2.79
CA VAL A 17 0.68 -16.53 -3.08
C VAL A 17 1.55 -17.72 -3.43
N ILE A 18 2.39 -17.58 -4.45
CA ILE A 18 3.22 -18.64 -5.01
C ILE A 18 4.67 -18.17 -5.05
N ASP A 19 5.59 -19.03 -4.59
CA ASP A 19 7.02 -18.85 -4.81
C ASP A 19 7.37 -19.33 -6.22
N GLY A 20 7.57 -18.40 -7.12
CA GLY A 20 7.93 -18.65 -8.52
C GLY A 20 9.42 -18.48 -8.82
N ARG A 21 10.27 -18.42 -7.80
CA ARG A 21 11.73 -18.29 -7.98
C ARG A 21 12.37 -19.58 -8.52
N GLU A 22 11.76 -20.71 -8.21
CA GLU A 22 12.23 -22.02 -8.65
C GLU A 22 11.07 -22.82 -9.25
N GLY A 23 11.31 -23.44 -10.39
CA GLY A 23 10.34 -24.28 -11.06
C GLY A 23 9.46 -23.54 -12.08
N ASP A 24 8.64 -24.31 -12.80
CA ASP A 24 7.71 -23.79 -13.79
C ASP A 24 6.39 -23.40 -13.14
N VAL A 25 6.09 -22.13 -13.17
CA VAL A 25 4.83 -21.53 -12.67
C VAL A 25 3.89 -21.06 -13.79
N SER A 26 4.18 -21.42 -15.06
CA SER A 26 3.41 -20.96 -16.23
C SER A 26 1.93 -21.32 -16.14
N ALA A 27 1.59 -22.49 -15.64
CA ALA A 27 0.22 -22.95 -15.44
C ALA A 27 -0.60 -22.05 -14.49
N PHE A 28 0.05 -21.34 -13.57
CA PHE A 28 -0.62 -20.43 -12.63
C PHE A 28 -0.94 -19.05 -13.22
N ARG A 29 -0.52 -18.78 -14.45
CA ARG A 29 -0.85 -17.58 -15.23
C ARG A 29 -2.07 -17.80 -16.15
N GLU A 30 -2.53 -19.04 -16.26
CA GLU A 30 -3.72 -19.37 -17.05
C GLU A 30 -5.00 -18.92 -16.34
N LEU A 31 -5.89 -18.21 -17.06
CA LEU A 31 -7.15 -17.68 -16.53
C LEU A 31 -7.95 -18.74 -15.76
N ALA A 32 -8.17 -19.90 -16.36
CA ALA A 32 -8.95 -20.97 -15.75
C ALA A 32 -8.33 -21.46 -14.40
N ARG A 33 -7.00 -21.44 -14.31
CA ARG A 33 -6.30 -21.83 -13.08
C ARG A 33 -6.41 -20.76 -12.01
N ILE A 34 -6.29 -19.48 -12.38
CA ILE A 34 -6.46 -18.34 -11.47
C ILE A 34 -7.87 -18.34 -10.88
N GLU A 35 -8.90 -18.42 -11.74
CA GLU A 35 -10.31 -18.51 -11.32
C GLU A 35 -10.56 -19.68 -10.36
N ALA A 36 -10.04 -20.87 -10.71
CA ALA A 36 -10.20 -22.08 -9.91
C ALA A 36 -9.59 -21.92 -8.52
N LEU A 37 -8.34 -21.42 -8.43
CA LEU A 37 -7.64 -21.23 -7.17
C LEU A 37 -8.30 -20.14 -6.30
N CYS A 38 -8.65 -19.00 -6.89
CA CYS A 38 -9.32 -17.93 -6.15
C CYS A 38 -10.67 -18.39 -5.59
N LYS A 39 -11.42 -19.19 -6.36
CA LYS A 39 -12.70 -19.77 -5.91
C LYS A 39 -12.51 -20.83 -4.82
N GLU A 40 -11.56 -21.75 -5.00
CA GLU A 40 -11.27 -22.84 -4.06
C GLU A 40 -10.83 -22.29 -2.69
N PHE A 41 -9.87 -21.35 -2.69
CA PHE A 41 -9.32 -20.79 -1.45
C PHE A 41 -10.07 -19.54 -0.97
N LYS A 42 -11.13 -19.10 -1.69
CA LYS A 42 -11.93 -17.90 -1.38
C LYS A 42 -11.03 -16.69 -1.18
N THR A 43 -10.29 -16.32 -2.23
CA THR A 43 -9.32 -15.22 -2.20
C THR A 43 -9.68 -14.12 -3.20
N ASP A 44 -9.21 -12.91 -2.91
CA ASP A 44 -9.43 -11.70 -3.70
C ASP A 44 -8.44 -11.55 -4.85
N GLY A 45 -7.51 -12.51 -4.98
CA GLY A 45 -6.54 -12.56 -6.08
C GLY A 45 -5.45 -13.59 -5.86
N LEU A 46 -4.58 -13.68 -6.88
CA LEU A 46 -3.40 -14.54 -6.91
C LEU A 46 -2.16 -13.69 -7.15
N MET A 47 -1.09 -13.97 -6.42
CA MET A 47 0.21 -13.33 -6.57
C MET A 47 1.30 -14.38 -6.82
N ILE A 48 2.25 -14.07 -7.69
CA ILE A 48 3.44 -14.87 -7.91
C ILE A 48 4.65 -13.99 -7.61
N LEU A 49 5.50 -14.44 -6.70
CA LEU A 49 6.78 -13.82 -6.45
C LEU A 49 7.83 -14.50 -7.32
N THR A 50 8.51 -13.74 -8.18
CA THR A 50 9.56 -14.25 -9.06
C THR A 50 10.90 -13.58 -8.79
N VAL A 51 11.97 -14.15 -9.34
CA VAL A 51 13.31 -13.52 -9.31
C VAL A 51 13.25 -12.19 -10.03
N ALA A 52 14.03 -11.22 -9.56
CA ALA A 52 14.24 -9.98 -10.28
C ALA A 52 14.92 -10.29 -11.62
N GLU A 53 14.18 -10.12 -12.71
CA GLU A 53 14.82 -10.17 -14.03
C GLU A 53 15.67 -8.92 -14.26
N PRO A 54 16.83 -9.03 -14.89
CA PRO A 54 17.58 -7.85 -15.34
C PRO A 54 16.66 -6.98 -16.22
N VAL A 55 16.63 -5.69 -15.97
CA VAL A 55 15.79 -4.76 -16.75
C VAL A 55 16.28 -4.73 -18.18
N GLU A 56 15.65 -5.48 -19.08
CA GLU A 56 15.73 -5.15 -20.49
C GLU A 56 15.04 -3.79 -20.69
N ALA A 57 15.74 -2.82 -21.25
CA ALA A 57 15.21 -1.51 -21.57
C ALA A 57 14.12 -1.63 -22.62
N THR A 58 12.86 -1.90 -22.20
CA THR A 58 11.70 -1.76 -23.08
C THR A 58 11.48 -0.27 -23.32
N GLY A 59 11.88 0.14 -24.54
CA GLY A 59 11.89 1.53 -24.96
C GLY A 59 10.54 2.22 -24.92
N GLY A 60 10.42 3.20 -24.03
CA GLY A 60 9.59 4.36 -24.26
C GLY A 60 10.36 5.35 -25.14
N PRO A 61 9.71 6.29 -25.88
CA PRO A 61 10.37 7.15 -26.84
C PRO A 61 11.30 8.15 -26.13
N VAL A 62 12.58 7.83 -26.09
CA VAL A 62 13.62 8.81 -25.74
C VAL A 62 13.94 9.60 -27.00
N LEU A 63 13.66 10.89 -26.96
CA LEU A 63 14.14 11.85 -27.95
C LEU A 63 15.66 11.72 -28.12
N ARG A 64 16.07 11.20 -29.29
CA ARG A 64 17.49 11.17 -29.67
C ARG A 64 17.96 12.59 -30.01
N GLN A 65 18.88 13.08 -29.23
CA GLN A 65 19.90 14.00 -29.73
C GLN A 65 21.23 13.76 -28.99
N ALA A 66 22.20 13.28 -29.70
CA ALA A 66 23.60 13.67 -29.80
C ALA A 66 24.45 12.46 -30.14
N GLN A 67 25.14 12.60 -31.28
CA GLN A 67 26.14 11.68 -31.76
C GLN A 67 27.45 11.86 -30.96
N GLY A 68 27.97 10.76 -30.40
CA GLY A 68 29.31 10.63 -29.85
C GLY A 68 29.82 9.20 -30.10
N PRO A 69 31.17 8.98 -30.15
CA PRO A 69 31.74 7.76 -30.70
C PRO A 69 31.49 6.52 -29.87
N VAL A 70 31.45 5.38 -30.56
CA VAL A 70 31.24 4.02 -30.09
C VAL A 70 32.22 3.67 -28.97
N GLY A 71 31.69 3.51 -27.76
CA GLY A 71 32.43 3.00 -26.63
C GLY A 71 31.48 2.27 -25.72
N GLU A 72 31.77 1.00 -25.45
CA GLU A 72 31.21 0.07 -24.48
C GLU A 72 29.70 0.16 -24.21
N LEU A 73 29.00 -0.92 -24.51
CA LEU A 73 27.61 -1.14 -24.14
C LEU A 73 27.47 -0.98 -22.62
N ALA A 74 27.02 0.20 -22.19
CA ALA A 74 26.60 0.39 -20.81
C ALA A 74 25.39 -0.53 -20.56
N GLU A 75 25.53 -1.44 -19.62
CA GLU A 75 24.44 -2.26 -19.13
C GLU A 75 23.27 -1.37 -18.69
N PRO A 76 22.01 -1.79 -18.89
CA PRO A 76 20.84 -1.01 -18.50
C PRO A 76 20.82 -0.87 -16.97
N GLN A 77 21.25 0.27 -16.45
CA GLN A 77 21.33 0.56 -15.03
C GLN A 77 19.98 1.07 -14.50
N GLY A 78 18.99 0.18 -14.39
CA GLY A 78 17.90 0.36 -13.46
C GLY A 78 18.32 -0.12 -12.05
N PRO A 79 17.72 0.40 -10.96
CA PRO A 79 18.02 -0.10 -9.63
C PRO A 79 17.72 -1.60 -9.57
N ALA A 80 18.66 -2.39 -9.02
CA ALA A 80 18.42 -3.80 -8.76
C ALA A 80 17.23 -3.94 -7.80
N VAL A 81 16.22 -4.74 -8.18
CA VAL A 81 15.08 -5.03 -7.32
C VAL A 81 15.30 -6.36 -6.59
N ASP A 82 14.72 -6.50 -5.41
CA ASP A 82 14.87 -7.70 -4.59
C ASP A 82 14.02 -8.86 -5.12
N PHE A 83 12.85 -8.54 -5.72
CA PHE A 83 11.95 -9.49 -6.37
C PHE A 83 10.97 -8.79 -7.31
N THR A 84 10.25 -9.59 -8.11
CA THR A 84 9.13 -9.13 -8.93
C THR A 84 7.84 -9.76 -8.42
N MET A 85 6.76 -8.97 -8.37
CA MET A 85 5.41 -9.36 -8.04
C MET A 85 4.55 -9.38 -9.30
N GLU A 86 3.99 -10.53 -9.63
CA GLU A 86 2.85 -10.63 -10.54
C GLU A 86 1.57 -10.62 -9.73
N PHE A 87 0.53 -9.94 -10.21
CA PHE A 87 -0.76 -9.84 -9.53
C PHE A 87 -1.90 -10.07 -10.50
N TYR A 88 -2.84 -10.91 -10.10
CA TYR A 88 -4.03 -11.28 -10.86
C TYR A 88 -5.26 -11.18 -9.98
N ASN A 89 -6.29 -10.46 -10.47
CA ASN A 89 -7.62 -10.50 -9.89
C ASN A 89 -8.27 -11.88 -10.12
N PRO A 90 -9.38 -12.22 -9.41
CA PRO A 90 -10.05 -13.52 -9.58
C PRO A 90 -10.54 -13.80 -11.01
N ASP A 91 -10.80 -12.76 -11.82
CA ASP A 91 -11.18 -12.84 -13.24
C ASP A 91 -9.97 -12.93 -14.20
N GLY A 92 -8.75 -13.09 -13.66
CA GLY A 92 -7.50 -13.16 -14.42
C GLY A 92 -7.00 -11.81 -14.93
N SER A 93 -7.73 -10.72 -14.75
CA SER A 93 -7.23 -9.40 -15.10
C SER A 93 -6.03 -9.07 -14.21
N GLY A 94 -4.94 -8.64 -14.84
CA GLY A 94 -3.79 -8.07 -14.17
C GLY A 94 -4.00 -6.59 -13.90
N GLY A 95 -3.08 -5.95 -13.20
CA GLY A 95 -3.21 -4.53 -13.05
C GLY A 95 -2.27 -3.89 -12.05
N MET A 96 -2.77 -2.89 -11.36
CA MET A 96 -2.01 -2.13 -10.40
C MET A 96 -1.77 -2.92 -9.10
N MET A 97 -0.63 -2.68 -8.46
CA MET A 97 -0.38 -3.17 -7.11
C MET A 97 -1.41 -2.58 -6.15
N CYS A 98 -2.11 -3.44 -5.43
CA CYS A 98 -2.97 -2.99 -4.35
C CYS A 98 -2.19 -2.96 -3.02
N GLY A 99 -2.45 -1.94 -2.18
CA GLY A 99 -1.72 -1.76 -0.93
C GLY A 99 -1.80 -2.98 0.03
N ASN A 100 -2.91 -3.73 -0.01
CA ASN A 100 -3.07 -4.96 0.79
C ASN A 100 -2.20 -6.09 0.23
N GLY A 101 -2.21 -6.30 -1.11
CA GLY A 101 -1.33 -7.25 -1.80
C GLY A 101 0.15 -6.90 -1.64
N GLY A 102 0.51 -5.62 -1.74
CA GLY A 102 1.87 -5.14 -1.53
C GLY A 102 2.42 -5.50 -0.14
N ARG A 103 1.61 -5.35 0.92
CA ARG A 103 2.03 -5.79 2.25
C ARG A 103 2.20 -7.30 2.34
N CYS A 104 1.29 -8.06 1.75
CA CYS A 104 1.35 -9.52 1.74
C CYS A 104 2.57 -10.04 1.01
N ILE A 105 2.92 -9.47 -0.17
CA ILE A 105 4.06 -9.96 -0.95
C ILE A 105 5.39 -9.62 -0.28
N VAL A 106 5.51 -8.46 0.39
CA VAL A 106 6.69 -8.09 1.17
C VAL A 106 6.85 -9.01 2.39
N ALA A 107 5.75 -9.32 3.10
CA ALA A 107 5.77 -10.29 4.20
C ALA A 107 6.13 -11.68 3.70
N PHE A 108 5.66 -12.08 2.52
CA PHE A 108 6.01 -13.36 1.91
C PHE A 108 7.49 -13.43 1.50
N ALA A 109 8.05 -12.35 0.96
CA ALA A 109 9.48 -12.27 0.65
C ALA A 109 10.34 -12.46 1.91
N ASP A 110 9.95 -11.83 3.03
CA ASP A 110 10.61 -12.01 4.32
C ASP A 110 10.45 -13.44 4.86
N TYR A 111 9.26 -14.03 4.74
CA TYR A 111 8.98 -15.43 5.10
C TYR A 111 9.86 -16.41 4.32
N LEU A 112 10.10 -16.15 3.04
CA LEU A 112 10.99 -16.94 2.18
C LEU A 112 12.49 -16.69 2.45
N GLY A 113 12.83 -15.81 3.37
CA GLY A 113 14.21 -15.47 3.73
C GLY A 113 14.93 -14.61 2.69
N ILE A 114 14.20 -13.96 1.78
CA ILE A 114 14.79 -12.99 0.85
C ILE A 114 15.37 -11.84 1.68
N ARG A 115 16.63 -11.51 1.42
CA ARG A 115 17.32 -10.38 2.09
C ARG A 115 17.31 -9.19 1.16
N PRO A 116 16.78 -8.02 1.61
CA PRO A 116 16.81 -6.82 0.78
C PRO A 116 18.25 -6.37 0.53
N ALA A 117 18.54 -6.04 -0.74
CA ALA A 117 19.86 -5.57 -1.16
C ALA A 117 20.18 -4.17 -0.58
N HIS A 118 19.16 -3.34 -0.42
CA HIS A 118 19.28 -2.00 0.14
C HIS A 118 18.98 -2.02 1.64
N ARG A 119 20.04 -2.12 2.46
CA ARG A 119 19.95 -1.79 3.88
C ARG A 119 20.22 -0.30 4.03
N PRO A 120 19.35 0.50 4.70
CA PRO A 120 19.72 1.86 5.03
C PRO A 120 21.03 1.83 5.82
N ALA A 121 21.97 2.71 5.44
CA ALA A 121 23.25 2.82 6.11
C ALA A 121 23.02 3.01 7.62
N LEU A 122 23.75 2.24 8.41
CA LEU A 122 23.74 2.27 9.87
C LEU A 122 23.74 3.72 10.36
N ARG A 123 22.67 4.16 11.01
CA ARG A 123 22.68 5.43 11.73
C ARG A 123 23.60 5.26 12.92
N GLN A 124 24.78 5.88 12.89
CA GLN A 124 25.63 6.03 14.05
C GLN A 124 24.86 6.87 15.07
N ALA A 125 24.52 6.27 16.20
CA ALA A 125 24.10 7.02 17.37
C ALA A 125 25.31 7.80 17.87
N GLN A 126 25.41 9.08 17.52
CA GLN A 126 26.41 9.99 18.07
C GLN A 126 25.92 10.41 19.47
N GLY A 127 26.41 9.70 20.49
CA GLY A 127 26.38 10.14 21.87
C GLY A 127 27.81 10.51 22.30
N PRO A 128 28.04 11.62 23.03
CA PRO A 128 29.38 11.99 23.46
C PRO A 128 29.84 11.09 24.61
N GLY A 129 30.89 10.31 24.38
CA GLY A 129 31.78 9.77 25.42
C GLY A 129 31.45 8.40 26.00
N SER A 130 31.53 7.32 25.19
CA SER A 130 31.91 6.00 25.71
C SER A 130 32.52 5.15 24.59
N GLU A 131 33.66 4.51 24.86
CA GLU A 131 34.22 3.41 24.08
C GLU A 131 33.26 2.19 24.20
N GLN A 132 32.14 2.23 23.49
CA GLN A 132 31.30 1.06 23.30
C GLN A 132 31.34 0.71 21.80
N VAL A 133 31.67 -0.55 21.54
CA VAL A 133 31.51 -1.17 20.23
C VAL A 133 30.10 -0.83 19.74
N PRO A 134 29.94 -0.22 18.57
CA PRO A 134 28.62 0.15 18.07
C PRO A 134 27.81 -1.13 17.94
N GLU A 135 26.79 -1.29 18.78
CA GLU A 135 25.78 -2.32 18.60
C GLU A 135 25.10 -2.03 17.26
N LEU A 136 25.23 -2.97 16.33
CA LEU A 136 24.63 -2.89 15.01
C LEU A 136 23.10 -2.96 15.18
N VAL A 137 22.46 -1.83 15.43
CA VAL A 137 21.00 -1.75 15.35
C VAL A 137 20.66 -1.84 13.88
N GLU A 138 20.29 -3.04 13.44
CA GLU A 138 19.78 -3.24 12.07
C GLU A 138 18.54 -2.35 11.91
N GLY A 139 18.58 -1.39 11.01
CA GLY A 139 17.42 -0.63 10.58
C GLY A 139 16.37 -1.57 9.98
N PRO A 140 15.11 -1.12 9.86
CA PRO A 140 14.07 -1.95 9.27
C PRO A 140 14.46 -2.41 7.85
N ALA A 141 14.11 -3.65 7.51
CA ALA A 141 14.41 -4.22 6.20
C ALA A 141 13.52 -3.58 5.14
N GLU A 142 14.10 -2.81 4.23
CA GLU A 142 13.40 -2.16 3.13
C GLU A 142 13.63 -2.95 1.84
N TYR A 143 12.54 -3.41 1.23
CA TYR A 143 12.50 -4.14 -0.04
C TYR A 143 12.16 -3.18 -1.18
N LEU A 144 12.94 -3.24 -2.26
CA LEU A 144 12.59 -2.65 -3.55
C LEU A 144 12.07 -3.76 -4.46
N PHE A 145 10.84 -3.66 -4.91
CA PHE A 145 10.24 -4.68 -5.77
C PHE A 145 9.52 -4.09 -6.97
N ARG A 146 9.39 -4.89 -8.02
CA ARG A 146 8.65 -4.54 -9.22
C ARG A 146 7.26 -5.17 -9.14
N ALA A 147 6.23 -4.38 -9.40
CA ALA A 147 4.86 -4.82 -9.61
C ALA A 147 4.37 -4.44 -11.01
N PRO A 148 3.19 -4.88 -11.46
CA PRO A 148 2.71 -4.59 -12.82
C PRO A 148 2.66 -3.11 -13.19
N ASP A 149 2.48 -2.23 -12.22
CA ASP A 149 2.38 -0.78 -12.38
C ASP A 149 3.68 -0.02 -12.08
N GLY A 150 4.78 -0.72 -11.78
CA GLY A 150 6.09 -0.11 -11.60
C GLY A 150 6.89 -0.56 -10.39
N LEU A 151 7.79 0.30 -9.95
CA LEU A 151 8.64 0.06 -8.78
C LEU A 151 7.95 0.51 -7.50
N HIS A 152 8.05 -0.33 -6.47
CA HIS A 152 7.50 -0.08 -5.16
C HIS A 152 8.53 -0.37 -4.07
N THR A 153 8.39 0.29 -2.92
CA THR A 153 9.15 -0.02 -1.72
C THR A 153 8.22 -0.47 -0.60
N GLY A 154 8.70 -1.46 0.14
CA GLY A 154 8.01 -1.97 1.32
C GLY A 154 8.99 -2.29 2.43
N GLU A 155 8.61 -1.99 3.65
CA GLU A 155 9.46 -2.10 4.82
C GLU A 155 8.79 -2.98 5.88
N ILE A 156 9.55 -3.92 6.44
CA ILE A 156 9.11 -4.73 7.59
C ILE A 156 9.42 -3.95 8.87
N LEU A 157 8.37 -3.55 9.57
CA LEU A 157 8.49 -2.88 10.87
C LEU A 157 8.49 -3.88 12.04
N GLU A 158 7.66 -4.93 11.93
CA GLU A 158 7.56 -5.99 12.94
C GLU A 158 7.44 -7.35 12.24
N ARG A 159 8.02 -8.38 12.86
CA ARG A 159 7.92 -9.78 12.43
C ARG A 159 7.10 -10.59 13.42
N PRO A 160 6.47 -11.70 12.98
CA PRO A 160 5.86 -12.66 13.90
C PRO A 160 6.89 -13.16 14.91
N ASP A 161 6.47 -13.33 16.16
CA ASP A 161 7.32 -13.89 17.23
C ASP A 161 7.41 -15.43 17.21
N GLY A 162 6.74 -16.06 16.25
CA GLY A 162 6.71 -17.53 16.07
C GLY A 162 5.75 -18.27 16.99
N SER A 163 4.98 -17.57 17.84
CA SER A 163 3.94 -18.19 18.66
C SER A 163 2.61 -18.26 17.89
N THR A 164 2.20 -19.46 17.48
CA THR A 164 0.93 -19.67 16.78
C THR A 164 -0.27 -19.24 17.62
N GLY A 165 -1.13 -18.39 17.04
CA GLY A 165 -2.33 -17.88 17.70
C GLY A 165 -2.10 -16.64 18.58
N SER A 166 -0.90 -16.10 18.62
CA SER A 166 -0.62 -14.82 19.25
C SER A 166 -1.17 -13.65 18.41
N PRO A 167 -1.60 -12.53 19.04
CA PRO A 167 -1.87 -11.27 18.34
C PRO A 167 -0.63 -10.76 17.56
N THR A 168 0.55 -11.27 17.90
CA THR A 168 1.83 -10.98 17.26
C THR A 168 2.19 -11.91 16.09
N ASP A 169 1.31 -12.88 15.73
CA ASP A 169 1.54 -13.79 14.60
C ASP A 169 1.24 -13.11 13.25
N ARG A 170 1.87 -11.97 13.05
CA ARG A 170 1.73 -11.15 11.84
C ARG A 170 2.98 -10.30 11.61
N TRP A 171 3.22 -9.98 10.36
CA TRP A 171 4.09 -8.88 9.98
C TRP A 171 3.34 -7.55 10.10
N ILE A 172 4.02 -6.49 10.51
CA ILE A 172 3.61 -5.11 10.28
C ILE A 172 4.47 -4.58 9.16
N VAL A 173 3.82 -4.23 8.06
CA VAL A 173 4.49 -3.83 6.81
C VAL A 173 4.06 -2.42 6.45
N ARG A 174 5.03 -1.59 6.09
CA ARG A 174 4.85 -0.24 5.57
C ARG A 174 5.14 -0.23 4.06
N ILE A 175 4.19 0.26 3.27
CA ILE A 175 4.34 0.40 1.81
C ILE A 175 4.36 1.87 1.44
N LYS A 176 5.32 2.27 0.60
CA LYS A 176 5.34 3.60 0.01
C LYS A 176 4.20 3.71 -0.99
N MET A 177 3.36 4.73 -0.79
CA MET A 177 2.29 5.11 -1.71
C MET A 177 2.78 6.23 -2.63
N ILE A 178 2.04 6.53 -3.68
CA ILE A 178 2.35 7.70 -4.52
C ILE A 178 2.17 9.01 -3.73
N ASP A 179 2.94 10.01 -4.09
CA ASP A 179 2.77 11.36 -3.57
C ASP A 179 1.51 11.99 -4.15
N VAL A 180 0.76 12.72 -3.32
CA VAL A 180 -0.51 13.34 -3.72
C VAL A 180 -0.28 14.78 -4.17
N GLN A 181 -0.78 15.14 -5.35
CA GLN A 181 -0.49 16.42 -6.00
C GLN A 181 -1.57 17.49 -5.79
N GLY A 182 -2.65 17.16 -5.09
CA GLY A 182 -3.70 18.12 -4.80
C GLY A 182 -4.99 17.49 -4.31
N ILE A 183 -5.88 18.33 -3.80
CA ILE A 183 -7.20 17.99 -3.31
C ILE A 183 -8.21 18.95 -3.94
N THR A 184 -9.36 18.44 -4.39
CA THR A 184 -10.42 19.25 -4.96
C THR A 184 -11.68 19.13 -4.11
N PRO A 185 -12.14 20.21 -3.45
CA PRO A 185 -13.45 20.25 -2.81
C PRO A 185 -14.57 20.15 -3.84
N MET A 186 -15.48 19.19 -3.67
CA MET A 186 -16.64 19.03 -4.54
C MET A 186 -17.72 18.17 -3.87
N LEU A 187 -18.98 18.34 -4.26
CA LEU A 187 -20.13 17.55 -3.79
C LEU A 187 -20.22 17.40 -2.26
N GLY A 188 -19.76 18.40 -1.51
CA GLY A 188 -19.75 18.36 -0.05
C GLY A 188 -18.70 17.45 0.58
N GLY A 189 -17.71 17.00 -0.21
CA GLY A 189 -16.57 16.19 0.20
C GLY A 189 -15.28 16.66 -0.46
N LEU A 190 -14.28 15.80 -0.47
CA LEU A 190 -12.96 16.03 -1.05
C LEU A 190 -12.63 14.95 -2.07
N PHE A 191 -12.14 15.37 -3.22
CA PHE A 191 -11.67 14.47 -4.28
C PHE A 191 -10.15 14.56 -4.42
N LEU A 192 -9.47 13.42 -4.51
CA LEU A 192 -8.04 13.31 -4.68
C LEU A 192 -7.64 11.98 -5.35
N ASN A 193 -6.40 11.93 -5.84
CA ASN A 193 -5.83 10.73 -6.45
C ASN A 193 -4.65 10.23 -5.61
N THR A 194 -4.76 8.99 -5.12
CA THR A 194 -3.74 8.30 -4.31
C THR A 194 -3.23 7.03 -4.99
N GLY A 195 -3.18 7.02 -6.33
CA GLY A 195 -2.96 5.88 -7.22
C GLY A 195 -4.23 5.54 -7.98
N THR A 196 -5.37 5.63 -7.32
CA THR A 196 -6.71 5.62 -7.92
C THR A 196 -7.50 6.84 -7.46
N ARG A 197 -8.60 7.15 -8.16
CA ARG A 197 -9.46 8.29 -7.88
C ARG A 197 -10.34 7.99 -6.68
N HIS A 198 -10.36 8.91 -5.70
CA HIS A 198 -11.15 8.78 -4.48
C HIS A 198 -11.96 10.04 -4.20
N PHE A 199 -13.23 9.85 -3.91
CA PHE A 199 -14.08 10.85 -3.29
C PHE A 199 -14.27 10.51 -1.82
N VAL A 200 -13.99 11.45 -0.93
CA VAL A 200 -14.07 11.30 0.53
C VAL A 200 -15.20 12.15 1.07
N LYS A 201 -16.21 11.50 1.65
CA LYS A 201 -17.37 12.14 2.28
C LYS A 201 -17.33 11.90 3.80
N PHE A 202 -17.29 12.99 4.57
CA PHE A 202 -17.36 12.89 6.04
C PHE A 202 -18.80 12.73 6.49
N VAL A 203 -19.02 11.83 7.44
CA VAL A 203 -20.33 11.48 7.99
C VAL A 203 -20.26 11.39 9.51
N ASP A 204 -21.41 11.55 10.18
CA ASP A 204 -21.49 11.45 11.64
C ASP A 204 -21.32 10.03 12.15
N ASP A 205 -21.70 9.02 11.35
CA ASP A 205 -21.62 7.61 11.70
C ASP A 205 -21.56 6.76 10.42
N VAL A 206 -20.47 6.05 10.20
CA VAL A 206 -20.29 5.22 8.99
C VAL A 206 -21.22 3.99 8.99
N GLU A 207 -21.62 3.51 10.16
CA GLU A 207 -22.46 2.31 10.24
C GLU A 207 -23.93 2.60 9.83
N LYS A 208 -24.31 3.88 9.80
CA LYS A 208 -25.64 4.32 9.33
C LYS A 208 -25.71 4.60 7.85
N VAL A 209 -24.57 4.58 7.15
CA VAL A 209 -24.51 4.83 5.70
C VAL A 209 -25.02 3.61 4.95
N ASP A 210 -25.99 3.79 4.07
CA ASP A 210 -26.36 2.81 3.05
C ASP A 210 -25.31 2.85 1.91
N ILE A 211 -24.25 2.05 2.08
CA ILE A 211 -23.12 2.02 1.16
C ILE A 211 -23.53 1.62 -0.24
N ASP A 212 -24.46 0.67 -0.37
CA ASP A 212 -24.86 0.16 -1.69
C ASP A 212 -25.66 1.20 -2.48
N THR A 213 -26.49 1.98 -1.79
CA THR A 213 -27.27 3.05 -2.44
C THR A 213 -26.46 4.33 -2.59
N GLU A 214 -25.92 4.90 -1.52
CA GLU A 214 -25.22 6.17 -1.54
C GLU A 214 -23.87 6.07 -2.25
N GLY A 215 -23.11 4.98 -1.98
CA GLY A 215 -21.81 4.74 -2.61
C GLY A 215 -21.96 4.58 -4.11
N LYS A 216 -22.94 3.79 -4.56
CA LYS A 216 -23.23 3.61 -5.99
C LYS A 216 -23.66 4.91 -6.67
N ALA A 217 -24.52 5.70 -6.03
CA ALA A 217 -24.95 6.98 -6.59
C ALA A 217 -23.77 7.94 -6.79
N LEU A 218 -22.91 8.09 -5.80
CA LEU A 218 -21.71 8.94 -5.89
C LEU A 218 -20.66 8.38 -6.85
N ARG A 219 -20.49 7.05 -6.90
CA ARG A 219 -19.58 6.35 -7.82
C ARG A 219 -19.85 6.72 -9.28
N TRP A 220 -21.14 6.89 -9.63
CA TRP A 220 -21.61 7.18 -10.97
C TRP A 220 -22.06 8.62 -11.18
N ASP A 221 -21.78 9.52 -10.22
CA ASP A 221 -22.13 10.93 -10.36
C ASP A 221 -21.45 11.54 -11.59
N PRO A 222 -22.18 12.30 -12.42
CA PRO A 222 -21.65 12.95 -13.64
C PRO A 222 -20.38 13.77 -13.42
N ALA A 223 -20.19 14.32 -12.23
CA ALA A 223 -18.98 15.07 -11.88
C ALA A 223 -17.69 14.23 -11.93
N PHE A 224 -17.80 12.90 -11.86
CA PHE A 224 -16.66 11.99 -11.97
C PHE A 224 -16.54 11.32 -13.33
N ALA A 225 -17.45 11.62 -14.28
CA ALA A 225 -17.43 11.02 -15.62
C ALA A 225 -16.14 11.38 -16.39
N PRO A 226 -15.74 10.57 -17.39
CA PRO A 226 -16.29 9.24 -17.72
C PRO A 226 -15.74 8.11 -16.87
N VAL A 227 -14.69 8.32 -16.06
CA VAL A 227 -13.93 7.28 -15.35
C VAL A 227 -14.61 6.82 -14.06
N GLY A 228 -15.33 7.75 -13.39
CA GLY A 228 -15.89 7.53 -12.06
C GLY A 228 -14.82 7.56 -10.95
N THR A 229 -15.23 7.22 -9.74
CA THR A 229 -14.39 7.30 -8.53
C THR A 229 -14.70 6.17 -7.55
N ASN A 230 -13.76 5.83 -6.66
CA ASN A 230 -14.07 5.13 -5.42
C ASN A 230 -14.71 6.12 -4.44
N VAL A 231 -15.58 5.66 -3.56
CA VAL A 231 -16.26 6.50 -2.59
C VAL A 231 -15.93 6.02 -1.18
N ASN A 232 -15.37 6.93 -0.36
CA ASN A 232 -15.00 6.64 1.01
C ASN A 232 -15.88 7.47 1.95
N PHE A 233 -16.61 6.80 2.82
CA PHE A 233 -17.34 7.42 3.92
C PHE A 233 -16.48 7.38 5.17
N VAL A 234 -16.29 8.53 5.81
CA VAL A 234 -15.34 8.69 6.92
C VAL A 234 -16.04 9.30 8.12
N HIS A 235 -15.97 8.60 9.25
CA HIS A 235 -16.33 9.13 10.55
C HIS A 235 -15.06 9.40 11.36
N VAL A 236 -14.99 10.62 11.93
CA VAL A 236 -13.87 11.03 12.80
C VAL A 236 -14.23 10.66 14.24
N ALA A 237 -13.71 9.52 14.71
CA ALA A 237 -13.95 9.01 16.06
C ALA A 237 -12.78 9.34 17.02
N PRO A 238 -12.99 9.21 18.34
CA PRO A 238 -11.91 9.45 19.32
C PRO A 238 -10.70 8.49 19.19
N ASP A 239 -10.92 7.30 18.65
CA ASP A 239 -9.91 6.25 18.47
C ASP A 239 -9.26 6.25 17.08
N GLY A 240 -9.69 7.15 16.18
CA GLY A 240 -9.16 7.28 14.82
C GLY A 240 -10.23 7.55 13.77
N LEU A 241 -9.89 7.33 12.51
CA LEU A 241 -10.83 7.46 11.41
C LEU A 241 -11.49 6.11 11.13
N HIS A 242 -12.80 6.04 11.17
CA HIS A 242 -13.55 4.86 10.73
C HIS A 242 -13.93 5.06 9.26
N VAL A 243 -13.59 4.10 8.41
CA VAL A 243 -13.72 4.23 6.95
C VAL A 243 -14.46 3.03 6.38
N ARG A 244 -15.46 3.32 5.53
CA ARG A 244 -16.12 2.34 4.66
C ARG A 244 -15.98 2.79 3.21
N THR A 245 -15.69 1.86 2.31
CA THR A 245 -15.39 2.18 0.91
C THR A 245 -16.30 1.40 -0.04
N PHE A 246 -16.99 2.13 -0.93
CA PHE A 246 -17.58 1.57 -2.14
C PHE A 246 -16.53 1.64 -3.24
N GLU A 247 -16.11 0.47 -3.74
CA GLU A 247 -14.96 0.39 -4.63
C GLU A 247 -15.37 0.26 -6.10
N LYS A 248 -14.76 1.11 -6.91
CA LYS A 248 -14.86 1.08 -8.38
C LYS A 248 -14.26 -0.21 -8.93
N GLY A 249 -15.01 -0.92 -9.76
CA GLY A 249 -14.59 -2.19 -10.36
C GLY A 249 -15.09 -3.40 -9.58
N VAL A 250 -15.20 -3.31 -8.25
CA VAL A 250 -15.94 -4.26 -7.41
C VAL A 250 -17.43 -3.95 -7.45
N GLU A 251 -17.77 -2.65 -7.56
CA GLU A 251 -19.13 -2.10 -7.57
C GLU A 251 -19.92 -2.49 -6.30
N GLY A 252 -19.22 -2.44 -5.17
CA GLY A 252 -19.74 -2.77 -3.84
C GLY A 252 -18.79 -2.35 -2.72
N GLU A 253 -19.20 -2.60 -1.47
CA GLU A 253 -18.35 -2.37 -0.31
C GLU A 253 -17.21 -3.39 -0.25
N THR A 254 -15.98 -2.92 0.01
CA THR A 254 -14.81 -3.77 0.26
C THR A 254 -14.38 -3.71 1.72
N LEU A 255 -13.68 -4.76 2.19
CA LEU A 255 -13.22 -4.85 3.58
C LEU A 255 -12.14 -3.81 3.91
N ALA A 256 -11.27 -3.51 2.94
CA ALA A 256 -10.26 -2.46 3.06
C ALA A 256 -9.74 -2.04 1.68
N CYS A 257 -9.75 -0.75 1.40
CA CYS A 257 -9.12 -0.14 0.23
C CYS A 257 -7.93 0.70 0.67
N GLY A 258 -6.71 0.25 0.41
CA GLY A 258 -5.48 0.91 0.87
C GLY A 258 -5.33 2.35 0.37
N THR A 259 -5.60 2.58 -0.92
CA THR A 259 -5.61 3.92 -1.52
C THR A 259 -6.73 4.79 -0.96
N GLY A 260 -7.90 4.20 -0.64
CA GLY A 260 -9.02 4.87 0.00
C GLY A 260 -8.73 5.31 1.43
N LEU A 261 -8.03 4.47 2.21
CA LEU A 261 -7.58 4.85 3.54
C LEU A 261 -6.56 6.00 3.48
N THR A 262 -5.64 5.94 2.52
CA THR A 262 -4.67 7.02 2.27
C THR A 262 -5.38 8.33 1.92
N ALA A 263 -6.36 8.29 1.02
CA ALA A 263 -7.17 9.43 0.67
C ALA A 263 -7.94 10.00 1.87
N SER A 264 -8.50 9.12 2.70
CA SER A 264 -9.26 9.48 3.90
C SER A 264 -8.41 10.21 4.95
N ALA A 265 -7.17 9.74 5.18
CA ALA A 265 -6.24 10.39 6.11
C ALA A 265 -5.83 11.79 5.64
N ILE A 266 -5.49 11.93 4.36
CA ILE A 266 -5.10 13.21 3.76
C ILE A 266 -6.30 14.19 3.78
N ALA A 267 -7.51 13.72 3.45
CA ALA A 267 -8.73 14.51 3.51
C ALA A 267 -9.04 14.98 4.94
N ALA A 268 -8.86 14.11 5.94
CA ALA A 268 -9.08 14.48 7.35
C ALA A 268 -8.10 15.57 7.82
N TYR A 269 -6.82 15.47 7.41
CA TYR A 269 -5.85 16.52 7.66
C TYR A 269 -6.29 17.85 7.04
N GLN A 270 -6.73 17.85 5.78
CA GLN A 270 -7.15 19.06 5.08
C GLN A 270 -8.35 19.73 5.77
N ILE A 271 -9.38 18.96 6.16
CA ILE A 271 -10.55 19.51 6.88
C ILE A 271 -10.12 20.08 8.24
N SER A 272 -9.21 19.43 8.95
CA SER A 272 -8.73 19.94 10.25
C SER A 272 -8.07 21.32 10.15
N ARG A 273 -7.45 21.64 9.00
CA ARG A 273 -6.83 22.95 8.73
C ARG A 273 -7.85 24.04 8.35
N LEU A 274 -8.95 23.64 7.71
CA LEU A 274 -9.98 24.59 7.23
C LEU A 274 -10.94 25.02 8.34
N ARG A 275 -10.94 24.37 9.51
CA ARG A 275 -11.77 24.76 10.65
C ARG A 275 -11.26 26.06 11.28
N PRO A 276 -12.16 27.02 11.63
CA PRO A 276 -11.76 28.25 12.31
C PRO A 276 -11.02 27.97 13.62
N ALA A 277 -9.99 28.75 13.92
CA ALA A 277 -9.30 28.72 15.19
C ALA A 277 -10.31 29.03 16.32
N GLY A 278 -10.53 28.10 17.24
CA GLY A 278 -11.50 28.23 18.34
C GLY A 278 -12.74 27.34 18.25
N SER A 279 -13.02 26.66 17.14
CA SER A 279 -13.96 25.55 17.14
C SER A 279 -13.36 24.43 18.00
N ALA A 280 -14.17 23.83 18.90
CA ALA A 280 -13.72 22.77 19.80
C ALA A 280 -12.90 21.75 18.98
N ARG A 281 -11.58 21.73 19.19
CA ARG A 281 -10.73 20.69 18.69
C ARG A 281 -11.22 19.42 19.36
N ASN A 282 -11.75 18.48 18.60
CA ASN A 282 -11.72 17.12 19.02
C ASN A 282 -10.24 16.70 18.97
N ASP A 283 -9.48 17.13 19.99
CA ASP A 283 -8.04 16.79 20.17
C ASP A 283 -7.80 15.28 20.41
N LYS A 284 -8.84 14.48 20.19
CA LYS A 284 -8.83 13.04 20.44
C LYS A 284 -8.64 12.16 19.20
N THR A 285 -8.58 12.71 18.00
CA THR A 285 -8.02 11.96 16.89
C THR A 285 -6.52 11.87 17.13
N ASP A 286 -6.00 10.68 17.31
CA ASP A 286 -4.56 10.42 17.42
C ASP A 286 -3.83 10.83 16.13
N VAL A 287 -3.74 12.14 15.90
CA VAL A 287 -2.85 12.73 14.92
C VAL A 287 -1.49 12.84 15.60
N ILE A 288 -0.69 11.83 15.46
CA ILE A 288 0.70 11.89 15.93
C ILE A 288 1.44 12.83 14.97
N SER A 289 1.94 13.94 15.52
CA SER A 289 2.86 14.83 14.83
C SER A 289 4.27 14.54 15.31
N THR A 290 5.10 13.96 14.45
CA THR A 290 6.52 13.80 14.73
C THR A 290 7.32 14.82 13.93
N LYS A 291 8.39 15.36 14.54
CA LYS A 291 9.37 16.19 13.83
C LYS A 291 10.64 15.36 13.67
N ALA A 292 10.91 14.91 12.45
CA ALA A 292 12.18 14.33 12.08
C ALA A 292 12.86 15.25 11.04
N GLU A 293 14.12 15.59 11.26
CA GLU A 293 14.95 16.37 10.32
C GLU A 293 14.31 17.70 9.85
N GLY A 294 13.55 18.37 10.72
CA GLY A 294 12.90 19.66 10.38
C GLY A 294 11.61 19.55 9.58
N ARG A 295 11.17 18.34 9.21
CA ARG A 295 9.89 18.09 8.56
C ARG A 295 8.83 17.70 9.59
N VAL A 296 7.57 18.07 9.32
CA VAL A 296 6.43 17.72 10.17
C VAL A 296 5.69 16.57 9.51
N GLU A 297 5.94 15.36 9.98
CA GLU A 297 5.18 14.19 9.58
C GLU A 297 3.83 14.12 10.30
N LYS A 298 2.79 13.72 9.60
CA LYS A 298 1.45 13.46 10.13
C LYS A 298 1.13 11.98 10.03
N SER A 299 0.60 11.42 11.10
CA SER A 299 0.16 10.04 11.17
C SER A 299 -1.29 9.94 11.58
N TYR A 300 -2.06 9.15 10.86
CA TYR A 300 -3.47 8.87 11.14
C TYR A 300 -3.68 7.38 11.32
N ARG A 301 -4.40 7.00 12.36
CA ARG A 301 -4.88 5.64 12.56
C ARG A 301 -6.27 5.52 11.95
N LEU A 302 -6.47 4.48 11.13
CA LEU A 302 -7.71 4.27 10.40
C LEU A 302 -8.22 2.85 10.63
N ARG A 303 -9.51 2.72 10.92
CA ARG A 303 -10.21 1.47 11.02
C ARG A 303 -10.90 1.17 9.69
N ALA A 304 -10.45 0.13 9.01
CA ALA A 304 -11.18 -0.56 7.98
C ALA A 304 -12.18 -1.54 8.64
N ARG A 305 -12.90 -2.35 7.87
CA ARG A 305 -13.92 -3.25 8.45
C ARG A 305 -13.37 -4.23 9.49
N GLN A 306 -12.15 -4.73 9.30
CA GLN A 306 -11.58 -5.80 10.14
C GLN A 306 -10.32 -5.41 10.89
N ASP A 307 -9.50 -4.54 10.30
CA ASP A 307 -8.18 -4.21 10.84
C ASP A 307 -7.96 -2.72 11.01
N TRP A 308 -6.99 -2.40 11.84
CA TRP A 308 -6.43 -1.07 11.98
C TRP A 308 -5.20 -0.92 11.08
N LEU A 309 -5.15 0.20 10.37
CA LEU A 309 -4.01 0.61 9.58
C LEU A 309 -3.58 2.02 10.01
N SER A 310 -2.40 2.44 9.57
CA SER A 310 -1.99 3.84 9.71
C SER A 310 -1.50 4.39 8.38
N VAL A 311 -1.71 5.70 8.21
CA VAL A 311 -1.22 6.44 7.06
C VAL A 311 -0.36 7.59 7.57
N ASN A 312 0.85 7.65 7.04
CA ASN A 312 1.83 8.68 7.37
C ASN A 312 2.11 9.51 6.11
N PHE A 313 2.30 10.81 6.26
CA PHE A 313 2.69 11.69 5.16
C PHE A 313 3.29 12.99 5.65
N THR A 314 4.05 13.65 4.78
CA THR A 314 4.58 15.01 4.98
C THR A 314 3.74 16.01 4.18
N PRO A 315 3.01 16.92 4.85
CA PRO A 315 2.28 17.97 4.15
C PRO A 315 3.26 19.02 3.59
N GLY A 316 3.09 19.35 2.32
CA GLY A 316 3.81 20.41 1.63
C GLY A 316 2.97 21.68 1.40
N ALA A 317 3.49 22.57 0.58
CA ALA A 317 2.73 23.70 0.05
C ALA A 317 1.75 23.24 -1.04
N ASP A 318 0.77 24.08 -1.36
CA ASP A 318 -0.17 23.89 -2.47
C ASP A 318 -0.89 22.55 -2.46
N GLU A 319 -1.31 22.10 -1.26
CA GLU A 319 -2.03 20.83 -1.06
C GLU A 319 -1.30 19.61 -1.62
N LYS A 320 0.03 19.63 -1.62
CA LYS A 320 0.88 18.50 -1.96
C LYS A 320 1.23 17.72 -0.72
N PHE A 321 1.32 16.40 -0.88
CA PHE A 321 1.66 15.47 0.20
C PHE A 321 2.72 14.51 -0.31
N THR A 322 3.85 14.47 0.38
CA THR A 322 5.00 13.61 0.05
C THR A 322 5.25 12.60 1.17
N ASP A 323 6.12 11.66 0.90
CA ASP A 323 6.49 10.62 1.87
C ASP A 323 5.24 9.91 2.41
N VAL A 324 4.31 9.59 1.50
CA VAL A 324 3.04 8.94 1.83
C VAL A 324 3.28 7.46 2.03
N TYR A 325 2.92 6.94 3.20
CA TYR A 325 3.07 5.53 3.55
C TYR A 325 1.78 4.97 4.13
N LEU A 326 1.47 3.74 3.74
CA LEU A 326 0.41 2.93 4.33
C LEU A 326 1.02 1.78 5.12
N THR A 327 0.71 1.72 6.41
CA THR A 327 1.20 0.68 7.32
C THR A 327 0.04 -0.18 7.80
N GLY A 328 0.24 -1.49 7.84
CA GLY A 328 -0.77 -2.40 8.33
C GLY A 328 -0.29 -3.85 8.41
N PRO A 329 -1.15 -4.75 8.89
CA PRO A 329 -0.81 -6.15 9.06
C PRO A 329 -0.76 -6.90 7.73
N ALA A 330 0.07 -7.95 7.72
CA ALA A 330 0.03 -9.06 6.78
C ALA A 330 0.19 -10.36 7.57
N ARG A 331 -0.59 -11.40 7.24
CA ARG A 331 -0.60 -12.68 7.97
C ARG A 331 -0.49 -13.84 7.01
N LEU A 332 0.34 -14.84 7.34
CA LEU A 332 0.28 -16.16 6.73
C LEU A 332 -0.92 -16.91 7.35
N VAL A 333 -1.90 -17.25 6.52
CA VAL A 333 -3.14 -17.92 6.97
C VAL A 333 -3.02 -19.43 6.85
N ALA A 334 -2.46 -19.92 5.74
CA ALA A 334 -2.30 -21.35 5.47
C ALA A 334 -1.19 -21.63 4.46
N VAL A 335 -0.71 -22.88 4.47
CA VAL A 335 0.19 -23.45 3.47
C VAL A 335 -0.44 -24.75 2.98
N PHE A 336 -0.51 -24.99 1.66
CA PHE A 336 -1.17 -26.11 1.02
C PHE A 336 -0.21 -26.91 0.13
#